data_4f00453ffb0fc0438d756b2ae30ea384
#
_entry.id   4f00453ffb0fc0438d756b2ae30ea384
#
_cell.length_a   1.000
_cell.length_b   1.000
_cell.length_c   1.000
_cell.angle_alpha   90.00
_cell.angle_beta   90.00
_cell.angle_gamma   90.00
#
_symmetry.space_group_name_H-M   'P 1'
#
loop_
_entity.id
_entity.type
_entity.pdbx_description
1 polymer ?
#
loop_
_entity_poly.entity_id
_entity_poly.type
_entity_poly.pdbx_seq_one_letter_code
_entity_poly.pdbx_strand_id
1 'polypeptide(L)'
;MTGILLSKTSLAAYREPFDAAVREAGITPRVIHLPDDPKARLTPEDCAAIEIAYFTRDIRFSDHNQAFIDTVTVAPNLKWVHFPNAGVDQHPFLPALAQRKVRLTTSAGSNGEPVGQTAIAGLLMLARNFPHWWANQQKREWKPIRGEAVPRDLNEQTVLVLGMGTVGQTVARFCKLLGMHVIGVRRKPRAPEDPVNEMHTVEALPKLLPRCDWVVLACSLTPGTRRVINAQTLALLPRGARLVNVCRGAVVDEAAVIEALKSGQLGGAYLDVFETEPLSTESPLWDLPNVIVSPHNAQASAGNDPRAMQIFLANLVKWARGETLRNEESQA
;
A
#
# COMPACT_ATOMS: atom_id res chain seq x y z
N MET A 1 23.23 -8.61 -25.86
CA MET A 1 21.74 -8.62 -26.00
C MET A 1 21.17 -8.88 -24.61
N THR A 2 20.36 -7.97 -24.05
CA THR A 2 19.84 -8.06 -22.68
C THR A 2 18.61 -8.96 -22.64
N GLY A 3 18.65 -10.05 -21.90
CA GLY A 3 17.49 -10.95 -21.73
C GLY A 3 16.51 -10.42 -20.69
N ILE A 4 15.24 -10.28 -21.07
CA ILE A 4 14.18 -9.76 -20.21
C ILE A 4 13.07 -10.80 -20.09
N LEU A 5 12.88 -11.35 -18.88
CA LEU A 5 11.74 -12.21 -18.55
C LEU A 5 10.52 -11.33 -18.28
N LEU A 6 9.50 -11.43 -19.13
CA LEU A 6 8.29 -10.62 -19.07
C LEU A 6 7.07 -11.47 -19.49
N SER A 7 5.92 -11.22 -18.91
CA SER A 7 4.65 -11.85 -19.29
C SER A 7 4.27 -11.54 -20.74
N LYS A 8 3.74 -12.54 -21.46
CA LYS A 8 3.15 -12.37 -22.79
C LYS A 8 2.00 -11.36 -22.77
N THR A 9 1.12 -11.50 -21.79
CA THR A 9 -0.08 -10.63 -21.63
C THR A 9 0.35 -9.19 -21.37
N SER A 10 1.27 -8.97 -20.42
CA SER A 10 1.76 -7.63 -20.11
C SER A 10 2.52 -7.02 -21.30
N LEU A 11 3.33 -7.77 -22.01
CA LEU A 11 4.02 -7.26 -23.22
C LEU A 11 3.01 -6.86 -24.29
N ALA A 12 2.00 -7.69 -24.55
CA ALA A 12 0.97 -7.38 -25.55
C ALA A 12 0.19 -6.11 -25.20
N ALA A 13 -0.19 -5.96 -23.91
CA ALA A 13 -0.94 -4.80 -23.43
C ALA A 13 -0.13 -3.49 -23.46
N TYR A 14 1.19 -3.57 -23.29
CA TYR A 14 2.09 -2.39 -23.17
C TYR A 14 3.18 -2.40 -24.24
N ARG A 15 2.92 -2.97 -25.40
CA ARG A 15 3.90 -3.12 -26.49
C ARG A 15 4.51 -1.80 -26.93
N GLU A 16 3.68 -0.80 -27.22
CA GLU A 16 4.13 0.51 -27.68
C GLU A 16 5.00 1.25 -26.64
N PRO A 17 4.58 1.40 -25.36
CA PRO A 17 5.44 1.95 -24.31
C PRO A 17 6.74 1.17 -24.10
N PHE A 18 6.71 -0.18 -24.19
CA PHE A 18 7.89 -1.01 -24.07
C PHE A 18 8.88 -0.74 -25.22
N ASP A 19 8.42 -0.74 -26.46
CA ASP A 19 9.26 -0.46 -27.63
C ASP A 19 9.84 0.98 -27.60
N ALA A 20 9.10 1.94 -27.06
CA ALA A 20 9.59 3.30 -26.86
C ALA A 20 10.73 3.35 -25.83
N ALA A 21 10.55 2.70 -24.67
CA ALA A 21 11.58 2.61 -23.64
C ALA A 21 12.84 1.87 -24.11
N VAL A 22 12.68 0.80 -24.88
CA VAL A 22 13.78 0.06 -25.50
C VAL A 22 14.59 0.95 -26.46
N ARG A 23 13.92 1.74 -27.31
CA ARG A 23 14.59 2.71 -28.19
C ARG A 23 15.33 3.79 -27.40
N GLU A 24 14.70 4.33 -26.37
CA GLU A 24 15.31 5.34 -25.47
C GLU A 24 16.53 4.79 -24.74
N ALA A 25 16.46 3.54 -24.30
CA ALA A 25 17.53 2.82 -23.62
C ALA A 25 18.70 2.45 -24.56
N GLY A 26 18.47 2.46 -25.88
CA GLY A 26 19.49 2.05 -26.86
C GLY A 26 19.88 0.57 -26.78
N ILE A 27 18.99 -0.30 -26.30
CA ILE A 27 19.24 -1.74 -26.14
C ILE A 27 18.49 -2.57 -27.19
N THR A 28 18.99 -3.78 -27.45
CA THR A 28 18.28 -4.81 -28.22
C THR A 28 17.90 -5.94 -27.27
N PRO A 29 16.65 -5.97 -26.74
CA PRO A 29 16.26 -6.98 -25.77
C PRO A 29 15.96 -8.32 -26.45
N ARG A 30 16.33 -9.42 -25.79
CA ARG A 30 15.75 -10.75 -26.02
C ARG A 30 14.62 -10.91 -25.00
N VAL A 31 13.35 -10.75 -25.43
CA VAL A 31 12.22 -10.97 -24.53
C VAL A 31 11.98 -12.47 -24.39
N ILE A 32 11.93 -12.93 -23.15
CA ILE A 32 11.74 -14.32 -22.74
C ILE A 32 10.41 -14.41 -22.01
N HIS A 33 9.61 -15.42 -22.33
CA HIS A 33 8.33 -15.69 -21.69
C HIS A 33 8.36 -17.03 -20.98
N LEU A 34 7.67 -17.15 -19.86
CA LEU A 34 7.41 -18.46 -19.27
C LEU A 34 6.65 -19.34 -20.27
N PRO A 35 6.86 -20.67 -20.27
CA PRO A 35 6.07 -21.61 -21.08
C PRO A 35 4.57 -21.47 -20.79
N ASP A 36 3.71 -21.82 -21.76
CA ASP A 36 2.27 -21.79 -21.57
C ASP A 36 1.77 -22.82 -20.53
N ASP A 37 2.43 -23.98 -20.45
CA ASP A 37 2.23 -24.93 -19.34
C ASP A 37 2.99 -24.45 -18.10
N PRO A 38 2.31 -24.12 -17.00
CA PRO A 38 2.94 -23.66 -15.75
C PRO A 38 3.90 -24.67 -15.13
N LYS A 39 3.78 -25.95 -15.48
CA LYS A 39 4.67 -27.03 -14.99
C LYS A 39 5.93 -27.18 -15.84
N ALA A 40 5.92 -26.68 -17.06
CA ALA A 40 7.08 -26.70 -17.94
C ALA A 40 8.15 -25.70 -17.47
N ARG A 41 9.41 -26.03 -17.73
CA ARG A 41 10.55 -25.18 -17.41
C ARG A 41 11.11 -24.55 -18.68
N LEU A 42 11.71 -23.37 -18.52
CA LEU A 42 12.52 -22.76 -19.58
C LEU A 42 13.69 -23.67 -19.97
N THR A 43 14.12 -23.58 -21.22
CA THR A 43 15.35 -24.22 -21.64
C THR A 43 16.54 -23.67 -20.85
N PRO A 44 17.60 -24.43 -20.64
CA PRO A 44 18.81 -23.92 -19.98
C PRO A 44 19.38 -22.67 -20.68
N GLU A 45 19.26 -22.58 -22.01
CA GLU A 45 19.70 -21.43 -22.79
C GLU A 45 18.86 -20.19 -22.49
N ASP A 46 17.54 -20.30 -22.50
CA ASP A 46 16.64 -19.19 -22.17
C ASP A 46 16.84 -18.73 -20.72
N CYS A 47 16.95 -19.69 -19.78
CA CYS A 47 17.20 -19.38 -18.38
C CYS A 47 18.53 -18.64 -18.18
N ALA A 48 19.59 -19.05 -18.88
CA ALA A 48 20.89 -18.38 -18.83
C ALA A 48 20.90 -17.02 -19.52
N ALA A 49 19.97 -16.76 -20.44
CA ALA A 49 19.87 -15.46 -21.10
C ALA A 49 19.20 -14.38 -20.23
N ILE A 50 18.51 -14.75 -19.16
CA ILE A 50 17.76 -13.78 -18.31
C ILE A 50 18.72 -12.91 -17.50
N GLU A 51 18.70 -11.61 -17.74
CA GLU A 51 19.38 -10.58 -16.93
C GLU A 51 18.40 -9.74 -16.11
N ILE A 52 17.19 -9.54 -16.61
CA ILE A 52 16.12 -8.73 -15.99
C ILE A 52 14.85 -9.58 -15.91
N ALA A 53 14.12 -9.51 -14.80
CA ALA A 53 12.83 -10.15 -14.68
C ALA A 53 11.80 -9.16 -14.09
N TYR A 54 10.60 -9.12 -14.67
CA TYR A 54 9.47 -8.38 -14.11
C TYR A 54 8.40 -9.35 -13.65
N PHE A 55 8.19 -9.39 -12.33
CA PHE A 55 7.16 -10.18 -11.68
C PHE A 55 5.80 -9.49 -11.83
N THR A 56 5.23 -9.53 -13.02
CA THR A 56 3.97 -8.85 -13.33
C THR A 56 2.79 -9.40 -12.51
N ARG A 57 1.71 -8.61 -12.37
CA ARG A 57 0.54 -9.02 -11.56
C ARG A 57 -0.17 -10.24 -12.15
N ASP A 58 -0.27 -10.35 -13.48
CA ASP A 58 -0.84 -11.49 -14.15
C ASP A 58 -0.06 -12.79 -13.90
N ILE A 59 1.27 -12.74 -13.84
CA ILE A 59 2.09 -13.89 -13.39
C ILE A 59 1.82 -14.17 -11.90
N ARG A 60 1.86 -13.14 -11.05
CA ARG A 60 1.76 -13.30 -9.59
C ARG A 60 0.47 -13.96 -9.15
N PHE A 61 -0.64 -13.67 -9.80
CA PHE A 61 -1.98 -14.17 -9.45
C PHE A 61 -2.47 -15.29 -10.39
N SER A 62 -1.56 -15.98 -11.07
CA SER A 62 -1.85 -17.14 -11.91
C SER A 62 -1.08 -18.37 -11.46
N ASP A 63 -1.33 -19.49 -12.13
CA ASP A 63 -0.59 -20.75 -11.93
C ASP A 63 0.90 -20.63 -12.31
N HIS A 64 1.31 -19.57 -13.04
CA HIS A 64 2.71 -19.30 -13.39
C HIS A 64 3.52 -18.67 -12.23
N ASN A 65 2.90 -18.35 -11.11
CA ASN A 65 3.59 -17.77 -9.94
C ASN A 65 4.82 -18.60 -9.55
N GLN A 66 4.63 -19.91 -9.33
CA GLN A 66 5.71 -20.79 -8.91
C GLN A 66 6.76 -20.96 -10.00
N ALA A 67 6.36 -21.05 -11.27
CA ALA A 67 7.28 -21.15 -12.41
C ALA A 67 8.20 -19.91 -12.52
N PHE A 68 7.67 -18.71 -12.23
CA PHE A 68 8.47 -17.49 -12.17
C PHE A 68 9.48 -17.55 -11.02
N ILE A 69 9.05 -17.94 -9.82
CA ILE A 69 9.90 -18.05 -8.63
C ILE A 69 11.05 -19.04 -8.88
N ASP A 70 10.72 -20.24 -9.38
CA ASP A 70 11.71 -21.26 -9.72
C ASP A 70 12.74 -20.71 -10.73
N THR A 71 12.27 -20.03 -11.78
CA THR A 71 13.13 -19.47 -12.83
C THR A 71 14.09 -18.42 -12.27
N VAL A 72 13.59 -17.39 -11.54
CA VAL A 72 14.45 -16.30 -11.05
C VAL A 72 15.44 -16.78 -9.98
N THR A 73 15.09 -17.84 -9.25
CA THR A 73 15.98 -18.43 -8.23
C THR A 73 17.18 -19.13 -8.85
N VAL A 74 17.04 -19.74 -10.02
CA VAL A 74 18.12 -20.51 -10.67
C VAL A 74 18.78 -19.79 -11.85
N ALA A 75 18.17 -18.76 -12.44
CA ALA A 75 18.72 -18.04 -13.60
C ALA A 75 20.12 -17.45 -13.29
N PRO A 76 21.20 -17.96 -13.91
CA PRO A 76 22.56 -17.70 -13.45
C PRO A 76 23.02 -16.25 -13.68
N ASN A 77 22.50 -15.60 -14.71
CA ASN A 77 22.88 -14.25 -15.11
C ASN A 77 21.88 -13.16 -14.69
N LEU A 78 20.89 -13.52 -13.84
CA LEU A 78 19.92 -12.56 -13.35
C LEU A 78 20.58 -11.48 -12.50
N LYS A 79 20.32 -10.21 -12.83
CA LYS A 79 20.90 -9.02 -12.19
C LYS A 79 19.86 -8.11 -11.55
N TRP A 80 18.62 -8.14 -12.05
CA TRP A 80 17.57 -7.25 -11.58
C TRP A 80 16.20 -7.90 -11.66
N VAL A 81 15.43 -7.81 -10.56
CA VAL A 81 14.00 -8.17 -10.50
C VAL A 81 13.17 -6.94 -10.14
N HIS A 82 12.11 -6.67 -10.90
CA HIS A 82 11.11 -5.64 -10.60
C HIS A 82 9.82 -6.26 -10.08
N PHE A 83 9.23 -5.67 -9.04
CA PHE A 83 7.98 -6.11 -8.41
C PHE A 83 6.84 -5.14 -8.69
N PRO A 84 5.59 -5.63 -8.93
CA PRO A 84 4.45 -4.81 -9.32
C PRO A 84 3.82 -4.03 -8.16
N ASN A 85 4.23 -4.29 -6.93
CA ASN A 85 3.70 -3.67 -5.70
C ASN A 85 4.77 -2.85 -4.97
N ALA A 86 4.35 -2.16 -3.91
CA ALA A 86 5.22 -1.32 -3.10
C ALA A 86 6.03 -2.12 -2.06
N GLY A 87 5.53 -3.25 -1.56
CA GLY A 87 6.19 -4.08 -0.56
C GLY A 87 6.62 -5.42 -1.12
N VAL A 88 7.79 -5.91 -0.72
CA VAL A 88 8.34 -7.21 -1.14
C VAL A 88 8.52 -8.17 0.03
N ASP A 89 8.29 -7.73 1.25
CA ASP A 89 8.51 -8.42 2.52
C ASP A 89 7.80 -9.79 2.64
N GLN A 90 6.85 -10.07 1.77
CA GLN A 90 6.06 -11.32 1.77
C GLN A 90 6.61 -12.43 0.87
N HIS A 91 7.74 -12.19 0.16
CA HIS A 91 8.24 -13.15 -0.82
C HIS A 91 9.37 -14.03 -0.25
N PRO A 92 9.15 -15.36 -0.04
CA PRO A 92 10.11 -16.24 0.62
C PRO A 92 11.39 -16.48 -0.19
N PHE A 93 11.42 -16.14 -1.47
CA PHE A 93 12.61 -16.32 -2.34
C PHE A 93 13.58 -15.12 -2.30
N LEU A 94 13.24 -14.02 -1.64
CA LEU A 94 14.13 -12.84 -1.55
C LEU A 94 15.52 -13.13 -0.98
N PRO A 95 15.69 -13.96 0.08
CA PRO A 95 17.00 -14.27 0.60
C PRO A 95 17.93 -14.91 -0.44
N ALA A 96 17.40 -15.76 -1.32
CA ALA A 96 18.17 -16.38 -2.39
C ALA A 96 18.64 -15.37 -3.45
N LEU A 97 17.81 -14.36 -3.77
CA LEU A 97 18.18 -13.26 -4.66
C LEU A 97 19.22 -12.34 -4.00
N ALA A 98 19.06 -12.05 -2.71
CA ALA A 98 19.99 -11.21 -1.95
C ALA A 98 21.40 -11.82 -1.88
N GLN A 99 21.51 -13.13 -1.61
CA GLN A 99 22.80 -13.85 -1.63
C GLN A 99 23.54 -13.70 -2.96
N ARG A 100 22.81 -13.60 -4.05
CA ARG A 100 23.33 -13.41 -5.42
C ARG A 100 23.50 -11.95 -5.81
N LYS A 101 23.24 -11.00 -4.90
CA LYS A 101 23.32 -9.54 -5.15
C LYS A 101 22.43 -9.08 -6.31
N VAL A 102 21.29 -9.75 -6.52
CA VAL A 102 20.31 -9.36 -7.54
C VAL A 102 19.62 -8.10 -7.07
N ARG A 103 19.68 -7.02 -7.86
CA ARG A 103 19.00 -5.75 -7.53
C ARG A 103 17.49 -5.95 -7.52
N LEU A 104 16.81 -5.38 -6.52
CA LEU A 104 15.37 -5.47 -6.37
C LEU A 104 14.77 -4.07 -6.46
N THR A 105 13.75 -3.90 -7.29
CA THR A 105 12.99 -2.64 -7.34
C THR A 105 11.51 -2.91 -7.24
N THR A 106 10.78 -1.94 -6.70
CA THR A 106 9.32 -2.02 -6.49
C THR A 106 8.58 -0.98 -7.30
N SER A 107 7.29 -1.20 -7.46
CA SER A 107 6.38 -0.20 -8.03
C SER A 107 5.82 0.76 -6.95
N ALA A 108 6.62 1.04 -5.90
CA ALA A 108 6.20 1.99 -4.86
C ALA A 108 5.78 3.33 -5.47
N GLY A 109 4.61 3.80 -5.09
CA GLY A 109 3.95 4.98 -5.65
C GLY A 109 2.92 4.70 -6.74
N SER A 110 2.88 3.50 -7.35
CA SER A 110 1.88 3.16 -8.37
C SER A 110 0.45 3.11 -7.83
N ASN A 111 0.29 2.76 -6.57
CA ASN A 111 -1.00 2.60 -5.89
C ASN A 111 -1.30 3.67 -4.85
N GLY A 112 -0.48 4.73 -4.76
CA GLY A 112 -0.66 5.78 -3.76
C GLY A 112 -2.01 6.49 -3.86
N GLU A 113 -2.43 6.79 -5.09
CA GLU A 113 -3.71 7.45 -5.35
C GLU A 113 -4.92 6.56 -5.00
N PRO A 114 -5.07 5.32 -5.50
CA PRO A 114 -6.22 4.50 -5.15
C PRO A 114 -6.29 4.14 -3.67
N VAL A 115 -5.16 3.86 -3.01
CA VAL A 115 -5.15 3.60 -1.56
C VAL A 115 -5.58 4.85 -0.78
N GLY A 116 -5.07 6.03 -1.16
CA GLY A 116 -5.50 7.29 -0.55
C GLY A 116 -6.99 7.58 -0.76
N GLN A 117 -7.53 7.32 -1.95
CA GLN A 117 -8.97 7.46 -2.24
C GLN A 117 -9.80 6.50 -1.38
N THR A 118 -9.37 5.25 -1.23
CA THR A 118 -10.08 4.28 -0.38
C THR A 118 -10.01 4.67 1.10
N ALA A 119 -8.87 5.18 1.58
CA ALA A 119 -8.75 5.71 2.94
C ALA A 119 -9.72 6.87 3.19
N ILE A 120 -9.85 7.80 2.22
CA ILE A 120 -10.80 8.92 2.30
C ILE A 120 -12.25 8.44 2.21
N ALA A 121 -12.54 7.43 1.38
CA ALA A 121 -13.87 6.83 1.34
C ALA A 121 -14.26 6.25 2.73
N GLY A 122 -13.36 5.48 3.35
CA GLY A 122 -13.55 4.97 4.72
C GLY A 122 -13.73 6.09 5.76
N LEU A 123 -12.91 7.15 5.68
CA LEU A 123 -13.04 8.33 6.54
C LEU A 123 -14.43 8.99 6.37
N LEU A 124 -14.87 9.24 5.14
CA LEU A 124 -16.16 9.86 4.86
C LEU A 124 -17.34 8.98 5.28
N MET A 125 -17.26 7.68 5.06
CA MET A 125 -18.27 6.72 5.52
C MET A 125 -18.43 6.76 7.04
N LEU A 126 -17.34 6.80 7.80
CA LEU A 126 -17.36 6.93 9.25
C LEU A 126 -17.83 8.32 9.68
N ALA A 127 -17.32 9.38 9.04
CA ALA A 127 -17.68 10.77 9.37
C ALA A 127 -19.18 11.04 9.22
N ARG A 128 -19.80 10.43 8.21
CA ARG A 128 -21.24 10.60 7.92
C ARG A 128 -22.11 9.45 8.46
N ASN A 129 -21.50 8.54 9.28
CA ASN A 129 -22.18 7.44 9.94
C ASN A 129 -22.91 6.48 8.97
N PHE A 130 -22.27 6.14 7.83
CA PHE A 130 -22.80 5.19 6.85
C PHE A 130 -23.07 3.79 7.44
N PRO A 131 -22.26 3.26 8.39
CA PRO A 131 -22.60 1.99 9.03
C PRO A 131 -23.99 1.96 9.67
N HIS A 132 -24.42 3.07 10.31
CA HIS A 132 -25.78 3.19 10.85
C HIS A 132 -26.83 3.13 9.74
N TRP A 133 -26.63 3.86 8.63
CA TRP A 133 -27.60 3.85 7.53
C TRP A 133 -27.66 2.50 6.84
N TRP A 134 -26.50 1.87 6.63
CA TRP A 134 -26.43 0.53 6.07
C TRP A 134 -27.17 -0.50 6.93
N ALA A 135 -26.95 -0.51 8.24
CA ALA A 135 -27.63 -1.41 9.16
C ALA A 135 -29.16 -1.22 9.16
N ASN A 136 -29.63 0.03 9.08
CA ASN A 136 -31.07 0.34 8.99
C ASN A 136 -31.65 -0.04 7.62
N GLN A 137 -30.92 0.15 6.53
CA GLN A 137 -31.31 -0.28 5.18
C GLN A 137 -31.57 -1.79 5.13
N GLN A 138 -30.68 -2.62 5.74
CA GLN A 138 -30.88 -4.06 5.81
C GLN A 138 -32.14 -4.46 6.55
N LYS A 139 -32.56 -3.67 7.54
CA LYS A 139 -33.78 -3.86 8.34
C LYS A 139 -35.01 -3.19 7.75
N ARG A 140 -34.88 -2.45 6.63
CA ARG A 140 -35.93 -1.61 6.03
C ARG A 140 -36.50 -0.55 7.02
N GLU A 141 -35.63 -0.01 7.89
CA GLU A 141 -36.00 0.96 8.92
C GLU A 141 -35.62 2.39 8.50
N TRP A 142 -36.61 3.29 8.54
CA TRP A 142 -36.42 4.71 8.28
C TRP A 142 -36.03 5.44 9.60
N LYS A 143 -34.72 5.45 9.93
CA LYS A 143 -34.18 6.02 11.17
C LYS A 143 -33.21 7.17 10.88
N PRO A 144 -33.69 8.44 10.86
CA PRO A 144 -32.79 9.59 10.71
C PRO A 144 -31.95 9.81 11.97
N ILE A 145 -30.69 10.26 11.77
CA ILE A 145 -29.80 10.69 12.86
C ILE A 145 -30.27 12.03 13.37
N ARG A 146 -30.40 12.19 14.70
CA ARG A 146 -30.90 13.43 15.36
C ARG A 146 -30.18 13.67 16.68
N GLY A 147 -30.27 14.91 17.19
CA GLY A 147 -29.72 15.31 18.48
C GLY A 147 -28.20 15.15 18.55
N GLU A 148 -27.71 14.64 19.65
CA GLU A 148 -26.29 14.47 19.93
C GLU A 148 -25.57 13.46 19.00
N ALA A 149 -26.34 12.59 18.31
CA ALA A 149 -25.79 11.65 17.35
C ALA A 149 -25.45 12.27 15.97
N VAL A 150 -25.83 13.53 15.73
CA VAL A 150 -25.50 14.24 14.48
C VAL A 150 -23.99 14.43 14.38
N PRO A 151 -23.38 13.99 13.28
CA PRO A 151 -21.94 14.12 13.11
C PRO A 151 -21.49 15.58 13.04
N ARG A 152 -20.34 15.89 13.66
CA ARG A 152 -19.67 17.19 13.52
C ARG A 152 -19.18 17.37 12.08
N ASP A 153 -19.07 18.61 11.63
CA ASP A 153 -18.54 18.96 10.32
C ASP A 153 -17.03 18.75 10.27
N LEU A 154 -16.53 18.28 9.12
CA LEU A 154 -15.10 17.92 8.94
C LEU A 154 -14.16 19.12 9.01
N ASN A 155 -14.62 20.31 8.62
CA ASN A 155 -13.83 21.55 8.68
C ASN A 155 -13.52 22.02 10.12
N GLU A 156 -14.19 21.44 11.11
CA GLU A 156 -13.94 21.67 12.54
C GLU A 156 -13.04 20.59 13.17
N GLN A 157 -12.54 19.65 12.36
CA GLN A 157 -11.84 18.47 12.85
C GLN A 157 -10.37 18.45 12.42
N THR A 158 -9.55 17.86 13.29
CA THR A 158 -8.12 17.64 13.07
C THR A 158 -7.84 16.21 12.68
N VAL A 159 -7.09 16.02 11.61
CA VAL A 159 -6.59 14.70 11.16
C VAL A 159 -5.07 14.63 11.26
N LEU A 160 -4.57 13.59 11.90
CA LEU A 160 -3.16 13.22 11.89
C LEU A 160 -2.92 12.15 10.84
N VAL A 161 -2.00 12.40 9.90
CA VAL A 161 -1.58 11.44 8.88
C VAL A 161 -0.18 10.94 9.23
N LEU A 162 -0.09 9.71 9.73
CA LEU A 162 1.18 9.06 10.05
C LEU A 162 1.75 8.39 8.80
N GLY A 163 2.83 8.96 8.29
CA GLY A 163 3.45 8.57 7.01
C GLY A 163 3.01 9.48 5.87
N MET A 164 3.91 10.35 5.41
CA MET A 164 3.70 11.31 4.33
C MET A 164 4.42 10.88 3.03
N GLY A 165 4.27 9.59 2.67
CA GLY A 165 4.59 9.05 1.35
C GLY A 165 3.47 9.34 0.33
N THR A 166 3.44 8.63 -0.81
CA THR A 166 2.43 8.86 -1.85
C THR A 166 0.99 8.69 -1.35
N VAL A 167 0.72 7.67 -0.51
CA VAL A 167 -0.60 7.47 0.10
C VAL A 167 -0.94 8.63 1.05
N GLY A 168 -0.05 8.93 2.00
CA GLY A 168 -0.30 9.99 2.98
C GLY A 168 -0.43 11.37 2.37
N GLN A 169 0.32 11.68 1.31
CA GLN A 169 0.18 12.91 0.52
C GLN A 169 -1.21 13.02 -0.12
N THR A 170 -1.71 11.90 -0.70
CA THR A 170 -3.06 11.85 -1.28
C THR A 170 -4.12 12.07 -0.22
N VAL A 171 -4.03 11.36 0.92
CA VAL A 171 -4.96 11.55 2.06
C VAL A 171 -4.93 12.99 2.57
N ALA A 172 -3.75 13.53 2.83
CA ALA A 172 -3.60 14.89 3.34
C ALA A 172 -4.20 15.93 2.38
N ARG A 173 -3.97 15.79 1.06
CA ARG A 173 -4.55 16.65 0.04
C ARG A 173 -6.09 16.63 0.07
N PHE A 174 -6.71 15.46 0.14
CA PHE A 174 -8.17 15.35 0.23
C PHE A 174 -8.70 15.91 1.55
N CYS A 175 -8.05 15.63 2.69
CA CYS A 175 -8.44 16.19 3.96
C CYS A 175 -8.38 17.73 3.97
N LYS A 176 -7.37 18.32 3.31
CA LYS A 176 -7.30 19.78 3.11
C LYS A 176 -8.46 20.30 2.28
N LEU A 177 -8.85 19.62 1.20
CA LEU A 177 -10.02 20.00 0.39
C LEU A 177 -11.34 19.90 1.16
N LEU A 178 -11.42 19.01 2.15
CA LEU A 178 -12.56 18.90 3.07
C LEU A 178 -12.52 19.95 4.21
N GLY A 179 -11.53 20.84 4.20
CA GLY A 179 -11.40 21.91 5.21
C GLY A 179 -10.77 21.48 6.52
N MET A 180 -10.33 20.23 6.69
CA MET A 180 -9.76 19.73 7.93
C MET A 180 -8.42 20.39 8.27
N HIS A 181 -8.09 20.47 9.56
CA HIS A 181 -6.74 20.78 10.01
C HIS A 181 -5.88 19.51 9.88
N VAL A 182 -4.86 19.54 9.02
CA VAL A 182 -4.03 18.37 8.70
C VAL A 182 -2.67 18.44 9.37
N ILE A 183 -2.34 17.44 10.18
CA ILE A 183 -1.03 17.23 10.81
C ILE A 183 -0.36 16.06 10.12
N GLY A 184 0.75 16.32 9.42
CA GLY A 184 1.59 15.28 8.82
C GLY A 184 2.66 14.80 9.78
N VAL A 185 2.95 13.49 9.76
CA VAL A 185 4.06 12.89 10.55
C VAL A 185 4.97 12.10 9.63
N ARG A 186 6.25 12.50 9.54
CA ARG A 186 7.31 11.80 8.81
C ARG A 186 8.70 12.22 9.33
N ARG A 187 9.73 11.44 8.96
CA ARG A 187 11.14 11.74 9.35
C ARG A 187 11.73 12.96 8.62
N LYS A 188 11.38 13.15 7.33
CA LYS A 188 11.91 14.28 6.54
C LYS A 188 11.20 15.58 6.92
N PRO A 189 11.90 16.73 6.88
CA PRO A 189 11.30 18.04 7.10
C PRO A 189 10.13 18.32 6.15
N ARG A 190 9.33 19.32 6.50
CA ARG A 190 8.24 19.81 5.66
C ARG A 190 8.81 20.40 4.37
N ALA A 191 8.20 20.03 3.25
CA ALA A 191 8.42 20.67 1.96
C ALA A 191 7.30 21.71 1.70
N PRO A 192 7.57 22.76 0.91
CA PRO A 192 6.57 23.80 0.64
C PRO A 192 5.26 23.27 0.03
N GLU A 193 5.36 22.21 -0.78
CA GLU A 193 4.24 21.57 -1.47
C GLU A 193 3.45 20.58 -0.60
N ASP A 194 3.91 20.26 0.62
CA ASP A 194 3.20 19.34 1.49
C ASP A 194 1.80 19.88 1.86
N PRO A 195 0.73 19.13 1.58
CA PRO A 195 -0.65 19.59 1.80
C PRO A 195 -1.07 19.46 3.28
N VAL A 196 -0.28 20.03 4.18
CA VAL A 196 -0.49 19.95 5.64
C VAL A 196 -0.42 21.32 6.29
N ASN A 197 -1.08 21.50 7.43
CA ASN A 197 -0.93 22.68 8.28
C ASN A 197 0.36 22.59 9.10
N GLU A 198 0.66 21.40 9.63
CA GLU A 198 1.81 21.12 10.47
C GLU A 198 2.54 19.85 10.01
N MET A 199 3.86 19.79 10.22
CA MET A 199 4.67 18.59 9.99
C MET A 199 5.52 18.32 11.22
N HIS A 200 5.48 17.07 11.66
CA HIS A 200 6.21 16.61 12.85
C HIS A 200 6.87 15.27 12.60
N THR A 201 7.70 14.82 13.56
CA THR A 201 8.25 13.47 13.60
C THR A 201 7.44 12.57 14.55
N VAL A 202 7.69 11.27 14.53
CA VAL A 202 6.90 10.28 15.29
C VAL A 202 7.03 10.47 16.81
N GLU A 203 8.12 11.03 17.27
CA GLU A 203 8.36 11.33 18.69
C GLU A 203 7.39 12.38 19.24
N ALA A 204 6.81 13.18 18.39
CA ALA A 204 5.81 14.19 18.78
C ALA A 204 4.41 13.61 19.02
N LEU A 205 4.13 12.36 18.66
CA LEU A 205 2.79 11.74 18.76
C LEU A 205 2.11 11.97 20.13
N PRO A 206 2.78 11.81 21.29
CA PRO A 206 2.11 12.02 22.57
C PRO A 206 1.57 13.44 22.76
N LYS A 207 2.18 14.45 22.12
CA LYS A 207 1.71 15.84 22.17
C LYS A 207 0.67 16.17 21.12
N LEU A 208 0.61 15.39 20.03
CA LEU A 208 -0.29 15.61 18.89
C LEU A 208 -1.64 14.91 19.09
N LEU A 209 -1.62 13.65 19.55
CA LEU A 209 -2.81 12.81 19.66
C LEU A 209 -3.95 13.45 20.46
N PRO A 210 -3.72 14.18 21.58
CA PRO A 210 -4.81 14.78 22.35
C PRO A 210 -5.68 15.80 21.59
N ARG A 211 -5.22 16.28 20.44
CA ARG A 211 -5.92 17.27 19.60
C ARG A 211 -6.43 16.72 18.27
N CYS A 212 -6.36 15.38 18.08
CA CYS A 212 -6.71 14.74 16.82
C CYS A 212 -8.05 14.02 16.91
N ASP A 213 -9.00 14.41 16.07
CA ASP A 213 -10.27 13.70 15.89
C ASP A 213 -10.09 12.43 15.04
N TRP A 214 -9.04 12.41 14.19
CA TRP A 214 -8.75 11.33 13.26
C TRP A 214 -7.27 10.98 13.25
N VAL A 215 -6.99 9.70 13.15
CA VAL A 215 -5.64 9.17 12.87
C VAL A 215 -5.71 8.33 11.60
N VAL A 216 -4.94 8.69 10.58
CA VAL A 216 -4.79 7.91 9.33
C VAL A 216 -3.38 7.36 9.28
N LEU A 217 -3.26 6.03 9.19
CA LEU A 217 -2.01 5.30 9.12
C LEU A 217 -1.69 4.98 7.66
N ALA A 218 -0.61 5.59 7.15
CA ALA A 218 -0.12 5.48 5.78
C ALA A 218 1.41 5.33 5.75
N CYS A 219 2.02 4.83 6.84
CA CYS A 219 3.46 4.67 6.99
C CYS A 219 3.94 3.26 6.63
N SER A 220 5.25 3.12 6.38
CA SER A 220 5.89 1.80 6.30
C SER A 220 5.99 1.17 7.68
N LEU A 221 5.92 -0.17 7.74
CA LEU A 221 6.23 -0.92 8.95
C LEU A 221 7.74 -0.92 9.17
N THR A 222 8.16 -0.41 10.30
CA THR A 222 9.56 -0.36 10.76
C THR A 222 9.60 -0.68 12.25
N PRO A 223 10.77 -0.93 12.87
CA PRO A 223 10.85 -1.05 14.33
C PRO A 223 10.24 0.14 15.07
N GLY A 224 10.37 1.37 14.54
CA GLY A 224 9.83 2.59 15.15
C GLY A 224 8.34 2.84 14.92
N THR A 225 7.70 2.12 13.98
CA THR A 225 6.25 2.24 13.70
C THR A 225 5.46 1.01 14.12
N ARG A 226 6.13 -0.09 14.47
CA ARG A 226 5.48 -1.30 14.99
C ARG A 226 4.74 -0.99 16.29
N ARG A 227 3.44 -1.30 16.33
CA ARG A 227 2.54 -1.04 17.47
C ARG A 227 2.63 0.38 18.01
N VAL A 228 2.89 1.35 17.13
CA VAL A 228 2.92 2.77 17.51
C VAL A 228 1.54 3.26 17.97
N ILE A 229 0.49 2.63 17.46
CA ILE A 229 -0.88 2.79 17.97
C ILE A 229 -1.18 1.59 18.87
N ASN A 230 -1.23 1.84 20.16
CA ASN A 230 -1.42 0.86 21.23
C ASN A 230 -2.31 1.44 22.34
N ALA A 231 -2.57 0.70 23.40
CA ALA A 231 -3.44 1.14 24.49
C ALA A 231 -3.04 2.51 25.08
N GLN A 232 -1.74 2.77 25.20
CA GLN A 232 -1.24 4.04 25.78
C GLN A 232 -1.49 5.21 24.81
N THR A 233 -1.18 5.06 23.53
CA THR A 233 -1.38 6.11 22.53
C THR A 233 -2.87 6.31 22.19
N LEU A 234 -3.68 5.26 22.21
CA LEU A 234 -5.13 5.35 22.07
C LEU A 234 -5.79 6.11 23.21
N ALA A 235 -5.28 5.94 24.44
CA ALA A 235 -5.80 6.67 25.61
C ALA A 235 -5.52 8.19 25.55
N LEU A 236 -4.56 8.64 24.74
CA LEU A 236 -4.27 10.06 24.53
C LEU A 236 -5.27 10.74 23.58
N LEU A 237 -5.96 9.99 22.74
CA LEU A 237 -6.93 10.54 21.79
C LEU A 237 -8.16 11.08 22.52
N PRO A 238 -8.80 12.11 21.99
CA PRO A 238 -10.14 12.49 22.44
C PRO A 238 -11.11 11.30 22.33
N ARG A 239 -12.01 11.17 23.30
CA ARG A 239 -13.05 10.14 23.24
C ARG A 239 -13.87 10.28 21.97
N GLY A 240 -14.08 9.18 21.26
CA GLY A 240 -14.81 9.19 19.99
C GLY A 240 -13.94 9.51 18.76
N ALA A 241 -12.63 9.68 18.93
CA ALA A 241 -11.70 9.77 17.80
C ALA A 241 -11.79 8.55 16.88
N ARG A 242 -11.37 8.68 15.63
CA ARG A 242 -11.52 7.63 14.62
C ARG A 242 -10.19 7.25 14.02
N LEU A 243 -10.06 5.97 13.63
CA LEU A 243 -8.86 5.39 13.07
C LEU A 243 -9.10 4.93 11.62
N VAL A 244 -8.14 5.21 10.74
CA VAL A 244 -8.08 4.65 9.38
C VAL A 244 -6.73 3.96 9.23
N ASN A 245 -6.72 2.66 8.94
CA ASN A 245 -5.48 1.91 8.70
C ASN A 245 -5.47 1.29 7.30
N VAL A 246 -4.61 1.83 6.43
CA VAL A 246 -4.39 1.37 5.05
C VAL A 246 -2.91 1.04 4.79
N CYS A 247 -2.14 0.78 5.84
CA CYS A 247 -0.71 0.53 5.72
C CYS A 247 -0.31 -0.92 6.03
N ARG A 248 -0.15 -1.27 7.31
CA ARG A 248 0.12 -2.64 7.79
C ARG A 248 -0.58 -2.86 9.13
N GLY A 249 -1.12 -4.07 9.35
CA GLY A 249 -1.78 -4.43 10.62
C GLY A 249 -0.84 -4.24 11.82
N ALA A 250 0.39 -4.70 11.73
CA ALA A 250 1.37 -4.63 12.81
C ALA A 250 1.80 -3.19 13.22
N VAL A 251 1.29 -2.14 12.58
CA VAL A 251 1.46 -0.74 13.02
C VAL A 251 0.57 -0.44 14.23
N VAL A 252 -0.50 -1.19 14.41
CA VAL A 252 -1.38 -1.10 15.57
C VAL A 252 -1.18 -2.32 16.49
N ASP A 253 -1.57 -2.19 17.74
CA ASP A 253 -1.92 -3.30 18.62
C ASP A 253 -3.40 -3.59 18.40
N GLU A 254 -3.71 -4.64 17.65
CA GLU A 254 -5.09 -4.96 17.22
C GLU A 254 -6.01 -5.20 18.41
N ALA A 255 -5.53 -5.88 19.46
CA ALA A 255 -6.31 -6.11 20.66
C ALA A 255 -6.67 -4.80 21.37
N ALA A 256 -5.73 -3.86 21.46
CA ALA A 256 -5.98 -2.54 22.05
C ALA A 256 -6.98 -1.70 21.20
N VAL A 257 -6.92 -1.82 19.86
CA VAL A 257 -7.89 -1.19 18.96
C VAL A 257 -9.29 -1.74 19.16
N ILE A 258 -9.44 -3.07 19.28
CA ILE A 258 -10.73 -3.75 19.55
C ILE A 258 -11.34 -3.23 20.86
N GLU A 259 -10.56 -3.18 21.93
CA GLU A 259 -11.05 -2.69 23.24
C GLU A 259 -11.39 -1.20 23.23
N ALA A 260 -10.61 -0.38 22.51
CA ALA A 260 -10.92 1.04 22.33
C ALA A 260 -12.22 1.27 21.52
N LEU A 261 -12.51 0.41 20.54
CA LEU A 261 -13.76 0.45 19.76
C LEU A 261 -14.98 0.02 20.61
N LYS A 262 -14.84 -1.06 21.41
CA LYS A 262 -15.90 -1.55 22.32
C LYS A 262 -16.23 -0.54 23.40
N SER A 263 -15.22 0.12 23.99
CA SER A 263 -15.40 1.10 25.06
C SER A 263 -15.89 2.47 24.54
N GLY A 264 -15.84 2.70 23.23
CA GLY A 264 -16.14 3.99 22.61
C GLY A 264 -15.01 5.02 22.80
N GLN A 265 -13.82 4.64 23.24
CA GLN A 265 -12.61 5.46 23.17
C GLN A 265 -12.30 5.81 21.71
N LEU A 266 -12.40 4.82 20.81
CA LEU A 266 -12.52 5.05 19.37
C LEU A 266 -14.00 5.04 18.97
N GLY A 267 -14.46 6.11 18.33
CA GLY A 267 -15.80 6.24 17.78
C GLY A 267 -16.04 5.40 16.54
N GLY A 268 -14.95 4.92 15.88
CA GLY A 268 -15.01 4.03 14.72
C GLY A 268 -13.66 3.81 14.08
N ALA A 269 -13.57 2.78 13.24
CA ALA A 269 -12.38 2.50 12.46
C ALA A 269 -12.69 2.00 11.04
N TYR A 270 -11.88 2.40 10.07
CA TYR A 270 -11.73 1.75 8.78
C TYR A 270 -10.41 1.00 8.75
N LEU A 271 -10.47 -0.32 8.58
CA LEU A 271 -9.32 -1.22 8.63
C LEU A 271 -9.23 -2.03 7.34
N ASP A 272 -8.18 -1.80 6.54
CA ASP A 272 -7.89 -2.57 5.33
C ASP A 272 -6.85 -3.67 5.60
N VAL A 273 -6.13 -3.59 6.74
CA VAL A 273 -5.01 -4.47 7.08
C VAL A 273 -5.07 -4.92 8.54
N PHE A 274 -4.55 -6.12 8.83
CA PHE A 274 -4.67 -6.80 10.13
C PHE A 274 -3.33 -7.39 10.57
N GLU A 275 -3.16 -7.67 11.88
CA GLU A 275 -1.95 -8.32 12.40
C GLU A 275 -1.77 -9.71 11.79
N THR A 276 -2.87 -10.42 11.57
CA THR A 276 -2.90 -11.73 10.89
C THR A 276 -3.86 -11.66 9.72
N GLU A 277 -3.37 -11.99 8.53
CA GLU A 277 -4.16 -12.01 7.29
C GLU A 277 -4.12 -13.41 6.65
N PRO A 278 -5.28 -13.94 6.21
CA PRO A 278 -6.63 -13.37 6.28
C PRO A 278 -7.13 -13.14 7.71
N LEU A 279 -7.97 -12.11 7.91
CA LEU A 279 -8.62 -11.86 9.20
C LEU A 279 -9.45 -13.08 9.60
N SER A 280 -9.23 -13.60 10.82
CA SER A 280 -9.97 -14.74 11.34
C SER A 280 -11.48 -14.50 11.34
N THR A 281 -12.26 -15.51 10.99
CA THR A 281 -13.74 -15.48 11.08
C THR A 281 -14.26 -15.25 12.51
N GLU A 282 -13.43 -15.55 13.52
CA GLU A 282 -13.74 -15.33 14.94
C GLU A 282 -13.38 -13.92 15.43
N SER A 283 -12.84 -13.07 14.56
CA SER A 283 -12.45 -11.71 14.98
C SER A 283 -13.67 -10.87 15.34
N PRO A 284 -13.66 -10.21 16.51
CA PRO A 284 -14.74 -9.31 16.91
C PRO A 284 -14.93 -8.11 15.96
N LEU A 285 -13.92 -7.79 15.14
CA LEU A 285 -13.98 -6.67 14.21
C LEU A 285 -15.10 -6.81 13.18
N TRP A 286 -15.52 -8.04 12.85
CA TRP A 286 -16.63 -8.29 11.92
C TRP A 286 -17.98 -7.81 12.46
N ASP A 287 -18.19 -7.87 13.78
CA ASP A 287 -19.49 -7.60 14.42
C ASP A 287 -19.60 -6.19 15.02
N LEU A 288 -18.47 -5.46 15.10
CA LEU A 288 -18.49 -4.10 15.67
C LEU A 288 -19.20 -3.12 14.73
N PRO A 289 -20.31 -2.47 15.16
CA PRO A 289 -21.15 -1.62 14.30
C PRO A 289 -20.47 -0.32 13.87
N ASN A 290 -19.36 0.05 14.48
CA ASN A 290 -18.55 1.22 14.21
C ASN A 290 -17.27 0.91 13.46
N VAL A 291 -17.17 -0.30 12.86
CA VAL A 291 -16.01 -0.75 12.09
C VAL A 291 -16.40 -1.03 10.65
N ILE A 292 -15.52 -0.64 9.74
CA ILE A 292 -15.55 -1.00 8.33
C ILE A 292 -14.29 -1.79 8.02
N VAL A 293 -14.45 -3.01 7.53
CA VAL A 293 -13.36 -3.93 7.16
C VAL A 293 -13.27 -4.03 5.65
N SER A 294 -12.06 -4.04 5.11
CA SER A 294 -11.76 -4.49 3.75
C SER A 294 -10.56 -5.44 3.73
N PRO A 295 -10.49 -6.41 2.77
CA PRO A 295 -9.56 -7.52 2.82
C PRO A 295 -8.22 -7.20 2.16
N HIS A 296 -7.46 -6.22 2.69
CA HIS A 296 -6.17 -5.73 2.18
C HIS A 296 -6.25 -5.38 0.69
N ASN A 297 -7.30 -4.66 0.32
CA ASN A 297 -7.65 -4.38 -1.08
C ASN A 297 -7.86 -2.89 -1.38
N ALA A 298 -7.42 -2.00 -0.50
CA ALA A 298 -7.49 -0.55 -0.70
C ALA A 298 -6.80 -0.09 -1.99
N GLN A 299 -5.83 -0.86 -2.50
CA GLN A 299 -5.12 -0.58 -3.74
C GLN A 299 -5.90 -0.99 -5.01
N ALA A 300 -7.04 -1.69 -4.93
CA ALA A 300 -7.75 -2.19 -6.10
C ALA A 300 -8.09 -1.06 -7.08
N SER A 301 -7.46 -1.11 -8.26
CA SER A 301 -7.63 -0.10 -9.31
C SER A 301 -7.14 -0.63 -10.65
N ALA A 302 -7.91 -0.39 -11.71
CA ALA A 302 -7.52 -0.73 -13.08
C ALA A 302 -6.25 0.01 -13.55
N GLY A 303 -5.92 1.15 -12.93
CA GLY A 303 -4.73 1.92 -13.27
C GLY A 303 -3.42 1.43 -12.63
N ASN A 304 -3.43 0.38 -11.79
CA ASN A 304 -2.22 -0.08 -11.12
C ASN A 304 -1.18 -0.64 -12.09
N ASP A 305 -1.61 -1.52 -13.00
CA ASP A 305 -0.70 -2.17 -13.94
C ASP A 305 -0.04 -1.19 -14.92
N PRO A 306 -0.78 -0.24 -15.54
CA PRO A 306 -0.16 0.81 -16.34
C PRO A 306 0.89 1.62 -15.56
N ARG A 307 0.58 2.02 -14.33
CA ARG A 307 1.52 2.80 -13.49
C ARG A 307 2.75 1.99 -13.08
N ALA A 308 2.56 0.71 -12.73
CA ALA A 308 3.67 -0.19 -12.40
C ALA A 308 4.56 -0.43 -13.62
N MET A 309 3.96 -0.65 -14.79
CA MET A 309 4.71 -0.79 -16.06
C MET A 309 5.51 0.48 -16.37
N GLN A 310 4.95 1.67 -16.21
CA GLN A 310 5.68 2.93 -16.41
C GLN A 310 6.92 3.04 -15.50
N ILE A 311 6.81 2.61 -14.23
CA ILE A 311 7.96 2.60 -13.31
C ILE A 311 9.02 1.59 -13.77
N PHE A 312 8.61 0.39 -14.19
CA PHE A 312 9.52 -0.60 -14.74
C PHE A 312 10.25 -0.07 -15.98
N LEU A 313 9.53 0.51 -16.94
CA LEU A 313 10.09 1.03 -18.18
C LEU A 313 11.07 2.20 -17.93
N ALA A 314 10.73 3.12 -17.03
CA ALA A 314 11.64 4.18 -16.61
C ALA A 314 12.91 3.61 -15.96
N ASN A 315 12.79 2.55 -15.17
CA ASN A 315 13.94 1.85 -14.60
C ASN A 315 14.74 1.08 -15.66
N LEU A 316 14.11 0.56 -16.71
CA LEU A 316 14.81 -0.11 -17.82
C LEU A 316 15.75 0.86 -18.55
N VAL A 317 15.30 2.09 -18.79
CA VAL A 317 16.14 3.15 -19.38
C VAL A 317 17.33 3.49 -18.46
N LYS A 318 17.07 3.65 -17.16
CA LYS A 318 18.13 3.89 -16.17
C LYS A 318 19.11 2.74 -16.04
N TRP A 319 18.61 1.49 -16.07
CA TRP A 319 19.43 0.29 -16.06
C TRP A 319 20.43 0.29 -17.23
N ALA A 320 19.95 0.54 -18.45
CA ALA A 320 20.79 0.57 -19.65
C ALA A 320 21.89 1.65 -19.59
N ARG A 321 21.61 2.76 -18.88
CA ARG A 321 22.57 3.87 -18.68
C ARG A 321 23.48 3.68 -17.47
N GLY A 322 23.34 2.59 -16.70
CA GLY A 322 24.08 2.36 -15.45
C GLY A 322 23.72 3.33 -14.32
N GLU A 323 22.53 3.96 -14.39
CA GLU A 323 22.04 4.90 -13.38
C GLU A 323 21.42 4.18 -12.17
N THR A 324 21.22 4.93 -11.09
CA THR A 324 20.48 4.46 -9.90
C THR A 324 19.02 4.23 -10.26
N LEU A 325 18.50 3.04 -9.93
CA LEU A 325 17.11 2.69 -10.18
C LEU A 325 16.18 3.36 -9.16
N ARG A 326 14.97 3.69 -9.60
CA ARG A 326 13.92 4.20 -8.71
C ARG A 326 13.35 3.05 -7.89
N ASN A 327 13.05 3.31 -6.61
CA ASN A 327 12.47 2.34 -5.67
C ASN A 327 13.31 1.06 -5.54
N GLU A 328 14.62 1.22 -5.51
CA GLU A 328 15.54 0.11 -5.24
C GLU A 328 15.52 -0.20 -3.74
N GLU A 329 15.29 -1.46 -3.41
CA GLU A 329 15.28 -1.95 -2.04
C GLU A 329 16.70 -2.17 -1.55
N SER A 330 17.01 -1.66 -0.35
CA SER A 330 18.28 -1.96 0.29
C SER A 330 18.31 -3.43 0.70
N GLN A 331 19.26 -4.17 0.18
CA GLN A 331 19.56 -5.53 0.61
C GLN A 331 20.35 -5.44 1.93
N ALA A 332 19.65 -5.22 3.05
CA ALA A 332 20.25 -5.24 4.38
C ALA A 332 20.23 -6.65 4.98
#